data_cb0a1fa7c96beb12c4d5c8b31356998c
#
_entry.id   cb0a1fa7c96beb12c4d5c8b31356998c
#
_cell.length_a   1.000
_cell.length_b   1.000
_cell.length_c   1.000
_cell.angle_alpha   90.00
_cell.angle_beta   90.00
_cell.angle_gamma   90.00
#
_symmetry.space_group_name_H-M   'P 1'
#
loop_
_entity.id
_entity.type
_entity.pdbx_description
1 polymer ?
#
loop_
_entity_poly.entity_id
_entity_poly.type
_entity_poly.pdbx_seq_one_letter_code
_entity_poly.pdbx_strand_id
1 'polypeptide(L)'
;MHCQRCWNWWPTGCLPLATLVEKTSHRVADLFAIPDRGYLREGYWADLVLVRAEPTGLAVDSQPILAHCGWTPFAGQRFRHSVSSTLVSGQLAWHQGRLYDDCQGLPLRFTR
;
A
#
# COMPACT_ATOMS: atom_id res chain seq x y z
N MET A 1 -3.87 0.39 5.54
CA MET A 1 -4.72 1.58 5.76
C MET A 1 -3.99 2.92 5.68
N HIS A 2 -2.77 3.07 6.18
CA HIS A 2 -2.00 4.32 6.07
C HIS A 2 -1.74 4.75 4.63
N CYS A 3 -1.55 3.84 3.71
CA CYS A 3 -1.24 4.12 2.32
C CYS A 3 -2.33 4.94 1.60
N GLN A 4 -3.62 4.59 1.76
CA GLN A 4 -4.71 5.29 1.08
C GLN A 4 -4.86 6.76 1.50
N ARG A 5 -4.57 7.09 2.75
CA ARG A 5 -4.63 8.46 3.24
C ARG A 5 -3.51 9.32 2.65
N CYS A 6 -2.30 8.78 2.54
CA CYS A 6 -1.17 9.48 1.91
C CYS A 6 -1.46 9.78 0.42
N TRP A 7 -2.08 8.86 -0.30
CA TRP A 7 -2.45 9.03 -1.70
C TRP A 7 -3.52 10.11 -1.94
N ASN A 8 -4.39 10.37 -0.96
CA ASN A 8 -5.35 11.47 -1.05
C ASN A 8 -4.69 12.86 -1.00
N TRP A 9 -3.54 12.97 -0.37
CA TRP A 9 -2.80 14.24 -0.26
C TRP A 9 -2.00 14.57 -1.52
N TRP A 10 -1.68 13.57 -2.33
CA TRP A 10 -0.96 13.78 -3.58
C TRP A 10 -1.71 14.65 -4.59
N PRO A 11 -3.01 14.43 -4.91
CA PRO A 11 -3.73 15.28 -5.87
C PRO A 11 -3.95 16.72 -5.40
N THR A 12 -3.85 16.99 -4.09
CA THR A 12 -3.98 18.34 -3.54
C THR A 12 -2.68 19.16 -3.64
N GLY A 13 -1.60 18.58 -4.18
CA GLY A 13 -0.30 19.23 -4.29
C GLY A 13 0.49 19.32 -2.99
N CYS A 14 -0.06 18.85 -1.87
CA CYS A 14 0.62 18.91 -0.56
C CYS A 14 1.78 17.92 -0.46
N LEU A 15 1.76 16.82 -1.24
CA LEU A 15 2.81 15.80 -1.22
C LEU A 15 3.04 15.26 -2.63
N PRO A 16 4.19 15.54 -3.27
CA PRO A 16 4.56 14.95 -4.56
C PRO A 16 4.64 13.42 -4.49
N LEU A 17 4.23 12.74 -5.56
CA LEU A 17 4.26 11.27 -5.64
C LEU A 17 5.66 10.70 -5.36
N ALA A 18 6.70 11.31 -5.92
CA ALA A 18 8.09 10.89 -5.70
C ALA A 18 8.46 10.95 -4.20
N THR A 19 8.06 12.00 -3.50
CA THR A 19 8.28 12.14 -2.05
C THR A 19 7.48 11.08 -1.27
N LEU A 20 6.25 10.79 -1.68
CA LEU A 20 5.46 9.73 -1.06
C LEU A 20 6.17 8.38 -1.17
N VAL A 21 6.60 8.00 -2.37
CA VAL A 21 7.33 6.73 -2.60
C VAL A 21 8.64 6.70 -1.81
N GLU A 22 9.41 7.79 -1.85
CA GLU A 22 10.64 7.92 -1.07
C GLU A 22 10.40 7.65 0.42
N LYS A 23 9.41 8.32 1.01
CA LYS A 23 9.15 8.24 2.46
C LYS A 23 8.53 6.91 2.90
N THR A 24 7.72 6.29 2.07
CA THR A 24 7.00 5.06 2.44
C THR A 24 7.74 3.77 2.05
N SER A 25 8.72 3.84 1.16
CA SER A 25 9.44 2.67 0.64
C SER A 25 10.95 2.81 0.77
N HIS A 26 11.57 3.73 0.04
CA HIS A 26 13.03 3.84 -0.06
C HIS A 26 13.66 4.15 1.30
N ARG A 27 13.23 5.21 1.96
CA ARG A 27 13.79 5.65 3.24
C ARG A 27 13.54 4.64 4.37
N VAL A 28 12.44 3.92 4.31
CA VAL A 28 12.17 2.86 5.29
C VAL A 28 13.17 1.72 5.13
N ALA A 29 13.39 1.25 3.89
CA ALA A 29 14.36 0.21 3.61
C ALA A 29 15.79 0.63 4.01
N ASP A 30 16.20 1.86 3.67
CA ASP A 30 17.52 2.39 4.01
C ASP A 30 17.70 2.55 5.53
N LEU A 31 16.71 3.15 6.21
CA LEU A 31 16.77 3.41 7.66
C LEU A 31 16.89 2.14 8.49
N PHE A 32 16.16 1.11 8.10
CA PHE A 32 16.17 -0.17 8.80
C PHE A 32 17.17 -1.17 8.22
N ALA A 33 17.96 -0.78 7.22
CA ALA A 33 18.93 -1.64 6.54
C ALA A 33 18.30 -2.96 6.06
N ILE A 34 17.18 -2.87 5.34
CA ILE A 34 16.45 -4.01 4.77
C ILE A 34 16.98 -4.26 3.36
N PRO A 35 17.71 -5.37 3.11
CA PRO A 35 18.22 -5.68 1.79
C PRO A 35 17.10 -6.17 0.86
N ASP A 36 17.27 -5.91 -0.43
CA ASP A 36 16.46 -6.45 -1.53
C ASP A 36 14.95 -6.11 -1.46
N ARG A 37 14.58 -5.04 -0.73
CA ARG A 37 13.20 -4.54 -0.62
C ARG A 37 13.17 -3.01 -0.64
N GLY A 38 11.99 -2.43 -0.81
CA GLY A 38 11.77 -0.99 -0.79
C GLY A 38 12.08 -0.26 -2.10
N TYR A 39 12.62 -0.96 -3.10
CA TYR A 39 12.94 -0.43 -4.43
C TYR A 39 12.41 -1.35 -5.52
N LEU A 40 12.05 -0.78 -6.66
CA LEU A 40 11.69 -1.51 -7.87
C LEU A 40 12.95 -1.74 -8.69
N ARG A 41 13.62 -2.87 -8.48
CA ARG A 41 14.87 -3.26 -9.13
C ARG A 41 14.88 -4.76 -9.45
N GLU A 42 15.65 -5.15 -10.47
CA GLU A 42 15.92 -6.56 -10.74
C GLU A 42 16.60 -7.23 -9.53
N GLY A 43 16.18 -8.46 -9.22
CA GLY A 43 16.70 -9.24 -8.09
C GLY A 43 16.06 -8.88 -6.74
N TYR A 44 15.25 -7.83 -6.69
CA TYR A 44 14.52 -7.45 -5.47
C TYR A 44 13.21 -8.23 -5.33
N TRP A 45 12.76 -8.39 -4.10
CA TRP A 45 11.46 -8.97 -3.82
C TRP A 45 10.33 -8.12 -4.40
N ALA A 46 9.36 -8.78 -5.03
CA ALA A 46 8.20 -8.10 -5.59
C ALA A 46 7.16 -7.82 -4.48
N ASP A 47 7.44 -6.83 -3.64
CA ASP A 47 6.49 -6.23 -2.71
C ASP A 47 5.90 -4.99 -3.38
N LEU A 48 4.79 -5.17 -4.06
CA LEU A 48 4.21 -4.17 -4.95
C LEU A 48 2.77 -3.86 -4.60
N VAL A 49 2.41 -2.60 -4.74
CA VAL A 49 1.03 -2.13 -4.66
C VAL A 49 0.67 -1.42 -5.95
N LEU A 50 -0.40 -1.89 -6.60
CA LEU A 50 -0.98 -1.23 -7.77
C LEU A 50 -2.13 -0.34 -7.29
N VAL A 51 -2.02 0.93 -7.60
CA VAL A 51 -3.00 1.96 -7.21
C VAL A 51 -3.73 2.46 -8.44
N ARG A 52 -5.05 2.56 -8.34
CA ARG A 52 -5.92 3.08 -9.38
C ARG A 52 -6.51 4.42 -8.95
N ALA A 53 -6.59 5.37 -9.90
CA ALA A 53 -7.32 6.60 -9.68
C ALA A 53 -8.83 6.35 -9.70
N GLU A 54 -9.54 7.00 -8.79
CA GLU A 54 -11.01 6.98 -8.66
C GLU A 54 -11.55 8.40 -8.88
N PRO A 55 -11.85 8.79 -10.12
CA PRO A 55 -12.21 10.18 -10.45
C PRO A 55 -13.40 10.71 -9.68
N THR A 56 -14.39 9.87 -9.40
CA THR A 56 -15.59 10.21 -8.61
C THR A 56 -15.41 10.02 -7.11
N GLY A 57 -14.24 9.50 -6.71
CA GLY A 57 -13.96 9.09 -5.34
C GLY A 57 -14.69 7.81 -4.93
N LEU A 58 -13.99 6.96 -4.20
CA LEU A 58 -14.52 5.72 -3.65
C LEU A 58 -14.90 5.94 -2.19
N ALA A 59 -16.17 5.73 -1.84
CA ALA A 59 -16.63 5.84 -0.46
C ALA A 59 -16.02 4.73 0.39
N VAL A 60 -15.46 5.07 1.55
CA VAL A 60 -14.87 4.11 2.48
C VAL A 60 -15.92 3.11 2.96
N ASP A 61 -17.14 3.59 3.22
CA ASP A 61 -18.23 2.76 3.72
C ASP A 61 -18.75 1.72 2.71
N SER A 62 -18.39 1.86 1.44
CA SER A 62 -18.70 0.86 0.39
C SER A 62 -17.69 -0.29 0.33
N GLN A 63 -16.61 -0.22 1.12
CA GLN A 63 -15.57 -1.23 1.13
C GLN A 63 -15.73 -2.17 2.33
N PRO A 64 -15.40 -3.47 2.17
CA PRO A 64 -15.44 -4.40 3.30
C PRO A 64 -14.41 -4.00 4.36
N ILE A 65 -14.83 -3.96 5.61
CA ILE A 65 -13.93 -3.75 6.75
C ILE A 65 -13.40 -5.10 7.19
N LEU A 66 -12.11 -5.36 6.93
CA LEU A 66 -11.44 -6.62 7.28
C LEU A 66 -10.95 -6.66 8.73
N ALA A 67 -10.97 -5.52 9.43
CA ALA A 67 -10.57 -5.45 10.82
C ALA A 67 -11.62 -6.10 11.74
N HIS A 68 -11.18 -6.87 12.72
CA HIS A 68 -12.06 -7.53 13.69
C HIS A 68 -12.99 -6.59 14.44
N CYS A 69 -12.59 -5.33 14.64
CA CYS A 69 -13.42 -4.32 15.30
C CYS A 69 -14.65 -3.89 14.49
N GLY A 70 -14.70 -4.19 13.18
CA GLY A 70 -15.84 -3.89 12.31
C GLY A 70 -16.08 -2.41 12.01
N TRP A 71 -15.16 -1.53 12.40
CA TRP A 71 -15.25 -0.08 12.13
C TRP A 71 -13.94 0.48 11.58
N THR A 72 -14.01 1.67 10.99
CA THR A 72 -12.86 2.40 10.47
C THR A 72 -12.90 3.87 10.89
N PRO A 73 -11.76 4.48 11.25
CA PRO A 73 -11.69 5.91 11.56
C PRO A 73 -11.93 6.80 10.33
N PHE A 74 -12.03 6.20 9.14
CA PHE A 74 -12.26 6.89 7.87
C PHE A 74 -13.71 6.81 7.39
N ALA A 75 -14.63 6.34 8.22
CA ALA A 75 -16.06 6.30 7.91
C ALA A 75 -16.55 7.66 7.39
N GLY A 76 -17.41 7.67 6.38
CA GLY A 76 -17.92 8.86 5.73
C GLY A 76 -16.95 9.58 4.78
N GLN A 77 -15.69 9.14 4.68
CA GLN A 77 -14.69 9.71 3.76
C GLN A 77 -14.77 9.09 2.36
N ARG A 78 -14.30 9.84 1.38
CA ARG A 78 -14.11 9.35 0.00
C ARG A 78 -12.65 9.47 -0.37
N PHE A 79 -12.08 8.41 -0.93
CA PHE A 79 -10.70 8.39 -1.40
C PHE A 79 -10.65 8.49 -2.92
N ARG A 80 -9.74 9.31 -3.43
CA ARG A 80 -9.51 9.49 -4.88
C ARG A 80 -8.68 8.39 -5.51
N HIS A 81 -8.14 7.49 -4.71
CA HIS A 81 -7.34 6.37 -5.16
C HIS A 81 -7.73 5.12 -4.39
N SER A 82 -7.68 3.99 -5.06
CA SER A 82 -7.89 2.67 -4.46
C SER A 82 -6.74 1.73 -4.79
N VAL A 83 -6.50 0.76 -3.91
CA VAL A 83 -5.57 -0.33 -4.16
C VAL A 83 -6.27 -1.36 -5.04
N SER A 84 -5.77 -1.58 -6.26
CA SER A 84 -6.31 -2.58 -7.16
C SER A 84 -5.69 -3.95 -6.93
N SER A 85 -4.38 -4.00 -6.63
CA SER A 85 -3.67 -5.24 -6.37
C SER A 85 -2.53 -5.02 -5.40
N THR A 86 -2.23 -6.04 -4.61
CA THR A 86 -1.06 -6.09 -3.73
C THR A 86 -0.34 -7.42 -3.92
N LEU A 87 0.97 -7.34 -4.16
CA LEU A 87 1.85 -8.50 -4.20
C LEU A 87 2.77 -8.45 -2.98
N VAL A 88 2.97 -9.60 -2.36
CA VAL A 88 3.88 -9.78 -1.22
C VAL A 88 4.87 -10.89 -1.56
N SER A 89 6.14 -10.55 -1.60
CA SER A 89 7.22 -11.50 -1.98
C SER A 89 6.95 -12.22 -3.31
N GLY A 90 6.36 -11.51 -4.27
CA GLY A 90 5.99 -12.04 -5.59
C GLY A 90 4.67 -12.81 -5.65
N GLN A 91 3.96 -12.97 -4.54
CA GLN A 91 2.68 -13.66 -4.48
C GLN A 91 1.53 -12.65 -4.43
N LEU A 92 0.44 -12.93 -5.15
CA LEU A 92 -0.75 -12.09 -5.14
C LEU A 92 -1.49 -12.24 -3.81
N ALA A 93 -1.52 -11.17 -3.01
CA ALA A 93 -2.18 -11.14 -1.71
C ALA A 93 -3.58 -10.53 -1.77
N TRP A 94 -3.76 -9.53 -2.65
CA TRP A 94 -5.02 -8.83 -2.82
C TRP A 94 -5.23 -8.47 -4.29
N HIS A 95 -6.45 -8.68 -4.79
CA HIS A 95 -6.83 -8.26 -6.13
C HIS A 95 -8.33 -7.97 -6.21
N GLN A 96 -8.67 -6.74 -6.61
CA GLN A 96 -10.05 -6.27 -6.87
C GLN A 96 -11.06 -6.67 -5.78
N GLY A 97 -10.74 -6.44 -4.53
CA GLY A 97 -11.62 -6.73 -3.39
C GLY A 97 -11.53 -8.16 -2.84
N ARG A 98 -10.70 -9.02 -3.44
CA ARG A 98 -10.50 -10.39 -2.99
C ARG A 98 -9.16 -10.55 -2.28
N LEU A 99 -9.20 -11.09 -1.07
CA LEU A 99 -8.03 -11.53 -0.31
C LEU A 99 -7.65 -12.96 -0.72
N TYR A 100 -6.36 -13.22 -0.87
CA TYR A 100 -5.78 -14.53 -1.16
C TYR A 100 -5.07 -15.04 0.10
N ASP A 101 -5.68 -15.98 0.80
CA ASP A 101 -5.20 -16.49 2.09
C ASP A 101 -3.94 -17.35 1.99
N ASP A 102 -3.62 -17.83 0.78
CA ASP A 102 -2.41 -18.62 0.51
C ASP A 102 -1.13 -17.79 0.53
N CYS A 103 -1.25 -16.45 0.46
CA CYS A 103 -0.11 -15.56 0.46
C CYS A 103 0.42 -15.38 1.87
N GLN A 104 1.66 -15.82 2.11
CA GLN A 104 2.36 -15.63 3.37
C GLN A 104 3.53 -14.66 3.18
N GLY A 105 3.61 -13.67 4.07
CA GLY A 105 4.77 -12.80 4.15
C GLY A 105 6.02 -13.55 4.62
N LEU A 106 7.17 -13.19 4.07
CA LEU A 106 8.46 -13.72 4.53
C LEU A 106 9.04 -12.81 5.62
N PRO A 107 9.76 -13.35 6.61
CA PRO A 107 10.46 -12.55 7.60
C PRO A 107 11.44 -11.58 6.95
N LEU A 108 11.48 -10.35 7.44
CA LEU A 108 12.47 -9.37 7.00
C LEU A 108 13.86 -9.74 7.53
N ARG A 109 14.87 -9.52 6.70
CA ARG A 109 16.27 -9.59 7.10
C ARG A 109 16.79 -8.16 7.26
N PHE A 110 17.74 -7.97 8.16
CA PHE A 110 18.40 -6.70 8.41
C PHE A 110 19.91 -6.88 8.34
N THR A 111 20.57 -6.01 7.60
CA THR A 111 22.04 -5.99 7.48
C THR A 111 22.61 -4.95 8.45
N ARG A 112 22.64 -5.29 9.72
CA ARG A 112 23.26 -4.47 10.77
C ARG A 112 24.64 -4.99 11.10
#